data_494d11db0c99bd0d049425c676f08967
#
_entry.id   494d11db0c99bd0d049425c676f08967
#
_cell.length_a   1.000
_cell.length_b   1.000
_cell.length_c   1.000
_cell.angle_alpha   90.00
_cell.angle_beta   90.00
_cell.angle_gamma   90.00
#
_symmetry.space_group_name_H-M   'P 1'
#
loop_
_entity.id
_entity.type
_entity.pdbx_description
1 polymer ?
#
loop_
_entity_poly.entity_id
_entity_poly.type
_entity_poly.pdbx_seq_one_letter_code
_entity_poly.pdbx_strand_id
1 'polypeptide(L)'
;MVYRVRDSRILSVHLAQGAVHDFQLFKTTLGKLTIPEWVCLVVDSGYQEIQKYHANSIVPHKKPRGGQLTVEEKTYNHTLARFRMKIEHVNSYLKNFHILADRYRKRRRNLGKVYNLLCALYNLEYA
;
A
#
# COMPACT_ATOMS: atom_id res chain seq x y z
N MET A 1 1.87 -2.84 1.98
CA MET A 1 2.47 -3.34 0.72
C MET A 1 3.08 -2.17 -0.04
N VAL A 2 4.28 -2.35 -0.55
CA VAL A 2 4.96 -1.39 -1.46
C VAL A 2 4.98 -2.00 -2.85
N TYR A 3 4.45 -1.27 -3.82
CA TYR A 3 4.26 -1.72 -5.19
C TYR A 3 4.88 -0.72 -6.16
N ARG A 4 5.67 -1.22 -7.11
CA ARG A 4 6.29 -0.39 -8.14
C ARG A 4 5.43 -0.38 -9.39
N VAL A 5 4.91 0.81 -9.73
CA VAL A 5 3.95 0.98 -10.83
C VAL A 5 4.57 0.71 -12.21
N ARG A 6 5.86 1.01 -12.38
CA ARG A 6 6.57 0.91 -13.66
C ARG A 6 6.53 -0.50 -14.26
N ASP A 7 6.80 -1.51 -13.45
CA ASP A 7 6.93 -2.91 -13.88
C ASP A 7 5.96 -3.85 -13.15
N SER A 8 4.97 -3.29 -12.49
CA SER A 8 3.93 -4.04 -11.79
C SER A 8 4.44 -5.00 -10.71
N ARG A 9 5.55 -4.68 -10.06
CA ARG A 9 6.23 -5.54 -9.10
C ARG A 9 5.94 -5.16 -7.66
N ILE A 10 5.62 -6.15 -6.85
CA ILE A 10 5.56 -6.01 -5.39
C ILE A 10 7.00 -6.00 -4.85
N LEU A 11 7.38 -4.93 -4.17
CA LEU A 11 8.72 -4.76 -3.61
C LEU A 11 8.82 -5.20 -2.15
N SER A 12 7.77 -4.95 -1.38
CA SER A 12 7.78 -5.23 0.05
C SER A 12 6.37 -5.42 0.59
N VAL A 13 6.24 -6.35 1.51
CA VAL A 13 5.01 -6.60 2.28
C VAL A 13 5.36 -6.73 3.74
N HIS A 14 4.63 -6.00 4.57
CA HIS A 14 4.71 -6.10 6.03
C HIS A 14 3.33 -6.33 6.60
N LEU A 15 3.27 -7.16 7.63
CA LEU A 15 2.04 -7.51 8.34
C LEU A 15 2.14 -7.02 9.78
N ALA A 16 1.01 -6.54 10.29
CA ALA A 16 0.84 -6.20 11.69
C ALA A 16 -0.48 -6.77 12.22
N GLN A 17 -0.68 -6.73 13.51
CA GLN A 17 -1.98 -7.06 14.11
C GLN A 17 -3.03 -6.06 13.64
N GLY A 18 -4.28 -6.50 13.47
CA GLY A 18 -5.34 -5.70 12.88
C GLY A 18 -5.67 -4.37 13.59
N ALA A 19 -5.22 -4.19 14.84
CA ALA A 19 -5.36 -2.93 15.56
C ALA A 19 -4.30 -1.88 15.19
N VAL A 20 -3.24 -2.26 14.46
CA VAL A 20 -2.16 -1.34 14.06
C VAL A 20 -2.57 -0.64 12.78
N HIS A 21 -2.58 0.68 12.81
CA HIS A 21 -2.88 1.51 11.63
C HIS A 21 -1.80 1.35 10.56
N ASP A 22 -2.18 1.27 9.29
CA ASP A 22 -1.26 1.08 8.16
C ASP A 22 -0.14 2.11 8.12
N PHE A 23 -0.45 3.36 8.44
CA PHE A 23 0.56 4.43 8.50
C PHE A 23 1.55 4.25 9.65
N GLN A 24 1.10 3.71 10.79
CA GLN A 24 2.00 3.38 11.91
C GLN A 24 2.94 2.24 11.53
N LEU A 25 2.43 1.23 10.85
CA LEU A 25 3.25 0.14 10.30
C LEU A 25 4.28 0.67 9.31
N PHE A 26 3.88 1.57 8.43
CA PHE A 26 4.78 2.24 7.50
C PHE A 26 5.92 2.98 8.21
N LYS A 27 5.62 3.79 9.24
CA LYS A 27 6.62 4.52 10.03
C LYS A 27 7.66 3.60 10.67
N THR A 28 7.21 2.48 11.21
CA THR A 28 8.09 1.51 11.89
C THR A 28 8.94 0.69 10.93
N THR A 29 8.45 0.45 9.71
CA THR A 29 9.16 -0.35 8.69
C THR A 29 10.07 0.50 7.81
N LEU A 30 9.65 1.68 7.39
CA LEU A 30 10.45 2.58 6.55
C LEU A 30 11.55 3.32 7.31
N GLY A 31 11.48 3.41 8.62
CA GLY A 31 12.63 3.82 9.43
C GLY A 31 13.84 2.88 9.27
N LYS A 32 13.61 1.68 8.70
CA LYS A 32 14.65 0.67 8.39
C LYS A 32 14.97 0.57 6.89
N LEU A 33 14.08 1.03 6.01
CA LEU A 33 14.23 1.02 4.56
C LEU A 33 14.40 2.44 4.06
N THR A 34 15.61 2.80 3.68
CA THR A 34 15.87 4.10 3.07
C THR A 34 15.32 4.11 1.66
N ILE A 35 14.20 4.78 1.44
CA ILE A 35 13.70 5.06 0.10
C ILE A 35 14.45 6.27 -0.44
N PRO A 36 15.09 6.17 -1.62
CA PRO A 36 15.80 7.30 -2.20
C PRO A 36 14.86 8.50 -2.42
N GLU A 37 15.34 9.71 -2.18
CA GLU A 37 14.56 10.95 -2.29
C GLU A 37 13.99 11.19 -3.70
N TRP A 38 14.64 10.67 -4.72
CA TRP A 38 14.18 10.77 -6.11
C TRP A 38 12.98 9.86 -6.44
N VAL A 39 12.64 8.92 -5.54
CA VAL A 39 11.48 8.04 -5.70
C VAL A 39 10.22 8.76 -5.25
N CYS A 40 9.24 8.88 -6.15
CA CYS A 40 7.94 9.43 -5.83
C CYS A 40 7.05 8.36 -5.20
N LEU A 41 6.56 8.61 -3.98
CA LEU A 41 5.58 7.77 -3.31
C LEU A 41 4.17 8.27 -3.61
N VAL A 42 3.31 7.39 -4.09
CA VAL A 42 1.87 7.63 -4.21
C VAL A 42 1.17 6.82 -3.12
N VAL A 43 0.45 7.49 -2.25
CA VAL A 43 -0.15 6.89 -1.06
C VAL A 43 -1.65 7.17 -0.97
N ASP A 44 -2.33 6.46 -0.08
CA ASP A 44 -3.75 6.68 0.20
C ASP A 44 -3.98 7.85 1.16
N SER A 45 -5.22 8.30 1.24
CA SER A 45 -5.66 9.40 2.11
C SER A 45 -5.38 9.20 3.60
N GLY A 46 -5.16 7.97 4.04
CA GLY A 46 -4.74 7.67 5.41
C GLY A 46 -3.31 8.11 5.76
N TYR A 47 -2.50 8.47 4.76
CA TYR A 47 -1.08 8.81 4.89
C TYR A 47 -0.83 10.33 4.81
N GLN A 48 -1.71 11.15 5.35
CA GLN A 48 -1.65 12.62 5.21
C GLN A 48 -0.33 13.25 5.65
N GLU A 49 0.35 12.66 6.61
CA GLU A 49 1.62 13.19 7.15
C GLU A 49 2.87 12.55 6.53
N ILE A 50 2.71 11.78 5.46
CA ILE A 50 3.84 11.07 4.82
C ILE A 50 4.96 12.01 4.37
N GLN A 51 4.63 13.23 3.95
CA GLN A 51 5.60 14.21 3.47
C GLN A 51 6.61 14.63 4.55
N LYS A 52 6.29 14.45 5.83
CA LYS A 52 7.24 14.66 6.94
C LYS A 52 8.35 13.60 6.97
N TYR A 53 8.08 12.40 6.41
CA TYR A 53 9.00 11.26 6.38
C TYR A 53 9.65 11.08 5.02
N HIS A 54 8.95 11.44 3.95
CA HIS A 54 9.42 11.37 2.58
C HIS A 54 8.82 12.53 1.79
N ALA A 55 9.61 13.56 1.51
CA ALA A 55 9.14 14.81 0.90
C ALA A 55 8.54 14.59 -0.49
N ASN A 56 9.12 13.69 -1.30
CA ASN A 56 8.63 13.35 -2.63
C ASN A 56 7.45 12.35 -2.57
N SER A 57 6.35 12.81 -1.99
CA SER A 57 5.14 11.98 -1.81
C SER A 57 3.90 12.72 -2.29
N ILE A 58 2.99 11.97 -2.91
CA ILE A 58 1.72 12.46 -3.44
C ILE A 58 0.59 11.82 -2.63
N VAL A 59 -0.25 12.69 -2.04
CA VAL A 59 -1.37 12.29 -1.18
C VAL A 59 -2.67 12.83 -1.76
N PRO A 60 -3.78 12.05 -1.79
CA PRO A 60 -5.08 12.55 -2.19
C PRO A 60 -5.59 13.65 -1.23
N HIS A 61 -6.34 14.60 -1.76
CA HIS A 61 -7.00 15.61 -0.94
C HIS A 61 -8.10 14.98 -0.09
N LYS A 62 -8.08 15.27 1.20
CA LYS A 62 -9.09 14.80 2.15
C LYS A 62 -10.25 15.79 2.18
N LYS A 63 -11.48 15.26 2.13
CA LYS A 63 -12.69 16.07 2.28
C LYS A 63 -12.70 16.77 3.65
N PRO A 64 -12.86 18.11 3.70
CA PRO A 64 -12.96 18.81 4.99
C PRO A 64 -14.29 18.47 5.68
N ARG A 65 -14.31 18.57 7.02
CA ARG A 65 -15.55 18.39 7.80
C ARG A 65 -16.58 19.45 7.39
N GLY A 66 -17.77 19.01 6.98
CA GLY A 66 -18.86 19.91 6.56
C GLY A 66 -18.68 20.62 5.23
N GLY A 67 -17.57 20.36 4.51
CA GLY A 67 -17.28 20.91 3.20
C GLY A 67 -17.32 19.88 2.08
N GLN A 68 -17.04 20.34 0.87
CA GLN A 68 -16.85 19.50 -0.31
C GLN A 68 -15.51 19.79 -0.97
N LEU A 69 -14.99 18.81 -1.69
CA LEU A 69 -13.80 18.98 -2.53
C LEU A 69 -14.16 19.85 -3.74
N THR A 70 -13.24 20.71 -4.17
CA THR A 70 -13.36 21.45 -5.42
C THR A 70 -13.33 20.49 -6.62
N VAL A 71 -13.73 20.97 -7.79
CA VAL A 71 -13.69 20.18 -9.03
C VAL A 71 -12.26 19.75 -9.35
N GLU A 72 -11.29 20.65 -9.16
CA GLU A 72 -9.86 20.40 -9.38
C GLU A 72 -9.32 19.33 -8.44
N GLU A 73 -9.65 19.39 -7.15
CA GLU A 73 -9.28 18.40 -6.14
C GLU A 73 -9.89 17.02 -6.45
N LYS A 74 -11.15 16.97 -6.91
CA LYS A 74 -11.80 15.73 -7.34
C LYS A 74 -11.10 15.10 -8.54
N THR A 75 -10.73 15.91 -9.54
CA THR A 75 -10.01 15.47 -10.74
C THR A 75 -8.63 14.93 -10.38
N TYR A 76 -7.92 15.62 -9.49
CA TYR A 76 -6.63 15.19 -8.96
C TYR A 76 -6.74 13.84 -8.23
N ASN A 77 -7.70 13.71 -7.32
CA ASN A 77 -7.96 12.46 -6.60
C ASN A 77 -8.36 11.33 -7.56
N HIS A 78 -9.13 11.61 -8.60
CA HIS A 78 -9.51 10.61 -9.61
C HIS A 78 -8.28 10.11 -10.38
N THR A 79 -7.35 10.99 -10.74
CA THR A 79 -6.09 10.61 -11.39
C THR A 79 -5.26 9.69 -10.49
N LEU A 80 -5.17 10.00 -9.20
CA LEU A 80 -4.47 9.15 -8.23
C LEU A 80 -5.17 7.80 -8.02
N ALA A 81 -6.48 7.74 -8.13
CA ALA A 81 -7.25 6.49 -8.00
C ALA A 81 -6.81 5.43 -9.02
N ARG A 82 -6.35 5.81 -10.20
CA ARG A 82 -5.82 4.88 -11.21
C ARG A 82 -4.61 4.10 -10.70
N PHE A 83 -3.75 4.72 -9.91
CA PHE A 83 -2.61 4.03 -9.30
C PHE A 83 -3.06 3.07 -8.20
N ARG A 84 -4.07 3.45 -7.42
CA ARG A 84 -4.68 2.60 -6.40
C ARG A 84 -5.32 1.34 -7.00
N MET A 85 -6.00 1.46 -8.12
CA MET A 85 -6.62 0.31 -8.80
C MET A 85 -5.62 -0.81 -9.06
N LYS A 86 -4.37 -0.50 -9.41
CA LYS A 86 -3.33 -1.51 -9.60
C LYS A 86 -3.04 -2.29 -8.32
N ILE A 87 -2.96 -1.61 -7.18
CA ILE A 87 -2.77 -2.25 -5.87
C ILE A 87 -4.00 -3.07 -5.47
N GLU A 88 -5.19 -2.58 -5.78
CA GLU A 88 -6.44 -3.32 -5.53
C GLU A 88 -6.51 -4.62 -6.35
N HIS A 89 -6.04 -4.60 -7.60
CA HIS A 89 -5.91 -5.81 -8.42
C HIS A 89 -4.93 -6.82 -7.80
N VAL A 90 -3.78 -6.37 -7.32
CA VAL A 90 -2.82 -7.22 -6.59
C VAL A 90 -3.47 -7.83 -5.35
N ASN A 91 -4.16 -7.02 -4.56
CA ASN A 91 -4.86 -7.49 -3.37
C ASN A 91 -5.95 -8.52 -3.72
N SER A 92 -6.68 -8.32 -4.81
CA SER A 92 -7.69 -9.28 -5.29
C SER A 92 -7.04 -10.60 -5.70
N TYR A 93 -5.92 -10.55 -6.41
CA TYR A 93 -5.15 -11.75 -6.74
C TYR A 93 -4.73 -12.52 -5.49
N LEU A 94 -4.14 -11.84 -4.52
CA LEU A 94 -3.70 -12.46 -3.27
C LEU A 94 -4.85 -13.07 -2.46
N LYS A 95 -6.03 -12.44 -2.47
CA LYS A 95 -7.23 -12.96 -1.79
C LYS A 95 -7.83 -14.20 -2.44
N ASN A 96 -7.48 -14.55 -3.68
CA ASN A 96 -7.87 -15.82 -4.29
C ASN A 96 -7.24 -17.01 -3.58
N PHE A 97 -6.16 -16.80 -2.85
CA PHE A 97 -5.58 -17.85 -2.00
C PHE A 97 -6.31 -17.89 -0.66
N HIS A 98 -7.06 -18.94 -0.40
CA HIS A 98 -7.85 -19.12 0.83
C HIS A 98 -7.04 -18.95 2.12
N ILE A 99 -5.76 -19.29 2.09
CA ILE A 99 -4.86 -19.13 3.23
C ILE A 99 -4.73 -17.66 3.69
N LEU A 100 -4.96 -16.69 2.78
CA LEU A 100 -4.96 -15.24 3.09
C LEU A 100 -6.36 -14.67 3.29
N ALA A 101 -7.37 -15.26 2.66
CA ALA A 101 -8.76 -14.79 2.75
C ALA A 101 -9.45 -15.28 4.03
N ASP A 102 -9.15 -16.52 4.46
CA ASP A 102 -9.75 -17.16 5.62
C ASP A 102 -8.97 -16.83 6.90
N ARG A 103 -9.62 -17.12 8.05
CA ARG A 103 -8.96 -16.99 9.35
C ARG A 103 -7.75 -17.92 9.41
N TYR A 104 -6.56 -17.34 9.57
CA TYR A 104 -5.31 -18.09 9.67
C TYR A 104 -5.26 -18.93 10.95
N ARG A 105 -5.22 -20.26 10.81
CA ARG A 105 -5.29 -21.24 11.92
C ARG A 105 -3.92 -21.71 12.43
N LYS A 106 -2.86 -21.48 11.67
CA LYS A 106 -1.49 -21.85 12.05
C LYS A 106 -0.81 -20.76 12.89
N ARG A 107 0.41 -21.02 13.36
CA ARG A 107 1.17 -20.02 14.12
C ARG A 107 1.39 -18.76 13.29
N ARG A 108 1.01 -17.60 13.82
CA ARG A 108 1.06 -16.30 13.17
C ARG A 108 2.42 -15.93 12.58
N ARG A 109 3.53 -16.41 13.19
CA ARG A 109 4.88 -16.20 12.70
C ARG A 109 5.13 -16.69 11.27
N ASN A 110 4.36 -17.67 10.81
CA ASN A 110 4.49 -18.23 9.47
C ASN A 110 3.67 -17.47 8.42
N LEU A 111 2.71 -16.64 8.83
CA LEU A 111 1.85 -15.88 7.91
C LEU A 111 2.66 -14.93 7.03
N GLY A 112 3.65 -14.24 7.59
CA GLY A 112 4.55 -13.37 6.83
C GLY A 112 5.32 -14.11 5.74
N LYS A 113 5.78 -15.33 6.01
CA LYS A 113 6.47 -16.17 5.02
C LYS A 113 5.55 -16.57 3.88
N VAL A 114 4.32 -16.96 4.20
CA VAL A 114 3.29 -17.31 3.20
C VAL A 114 2.97 -16.10 2.34
N TYR A 115 2.80 -14.93 2.94
CA TYR A 115 2.53 -13.69 2.21
C TYR A 115 3.66 -13.34 1.24
N ASN A 116 4.90 -13.42 1.70
CA ASN A 116 6.09 -13.18 0.87
C ASN A 116 6.18 -14.17 -0.30
N LEU A 117 5.89 -15.46 -0.06
CA LEU A 117 5.85 -16.47 -1.11
C LEU A 117 4.81 -16.14 -2.18
N LEU A 118 3.59 -15.79 -1.77
CA LEU A 118 2.51 -15.45 -2.71
C LEU A 118 2.80 -14.16 -3.48
N CYS A 119 3.45 -13.17 -2.86
CA CYS A 119 3.92 -11.97 -3.55
C CYS A 119 5.02 -12.31 -4.58
N ALA A 120 5.91 -13.24 -4.27
CA ALA A 120 6.93 -13.73 -5.21
C ALA A 120 6.29 -14.45 -6.40
N LEU A 121 5.28 -15.28 -6.18
CA LEU A 121 4.51 -15.93 -7.24
C LEU A 121 3.80 -14.91 -8.14
N TYR A 122 3.18 -13.89 -7.54
CA TYR A 122 2.62 -12.78 -8.31
C TYR A 122 3.65 -12.10 -9.19
N ASN A 123 4.83 -11.81 -8.65
CA ASN A 123 5.91 -11.17 -9.40
C ASN A 123 6.43 -12.05 -10.54
N LEU A 124 6.44 -13.37 -10.38
CA LEU A 124 6.82 -14.31 -11.45
C LEU A 124 5.79 -14.34 -12.58
N GLU A 125 4.52 -14.19 -12.25
CA GLU A 125 3.42 -14.29 -13.21
C GLU A 125 3.17 -12.97 -13.96
N TYR A 126 3.27 -11.82 -13.28
CA TYR A 126 2.81 -10.52 -13.80
C TYR A 126 3.90 -9.43 -13.90
N ALA A 127 5.03 -9.64 -13.32
CA ALA A 127 6.09 -8.62 -13.35
C ALA A 127 7.11 -8.82 -14.47
#